data_6aede5034d90ca132fb4f9b00302395e
#
_entry.id   6aede5034d90ca132fb4f9b00302395e
#
_cell.length_a   1.000
_cell.length_b   1.000
_cell.length_c   1.000
_cell.angle_alpha   90.00
_cell.angle_beta   90.00
_cell.angle_gamma   90.00
#
_symmetry.space_group_name_H-M   'P 1'
#
loop_
_entity.id
_entity.type
_entity.pdbx_description
1 polymer ?
#
loop_
_entity_poly.entity_id
_entity_poly.type
_entity_poly.pdbx_seq_one_letter_code
_entity_poly.pdbx_strand_id
1 'polypeptide(L)'
;MHPNPAFRKVEKAKNLAFTRERSFGALSINGDDGPLIAHIPFQLSEDGNYLEAHLVRSNPIARALKEPQQAVIAVSGGDGYISPDWYGTENLVPTWNYVAVHLRGLLRPLPDTELRGILERLSENMETRLLPKSIWKIDKISDDALAKMLRQIVPIAMDVESIDGTWKLAQNKPNDARLAAADALAKTGFGAEYATIAALMKNPPS
;
A
#
# COMPACT_ATOMS: atom_id res chain seq x y z
N MET A 1 -2.21 -5.12 -12.44
CA MET A 1 -2.77 -6.16 -11.52
C MET A 1 -2.86 -7.52 -12.23
N HIS A 2 -2.95 -8.64 -11.49
CA HIS A 2 -3.03 -9.97 -12.09
C HIS A 2 -4.30 -10.11 -12.93
N PRO A 3 -4.24 -10.63 -14.19
CA PRO A 3 -5.40 -10.64 -15.09
C PRO A 3 -6.48 -11.66 -14.70
N ASN A 4 -6.12 -12.73 -13.96
CA ASN A 4 -7.07 -13.78 -13.59
C ASN A 4 -8.12 -13.26 -12.59
N PRO A 5 -9.44 -13.30 -12.95
CA PRO A 5 -10.51 -12.83 -12.09
C PRO A 5 -10.59 -13.53 -10.73
N ALA A 6 -10.13 -14.80 -10.64
CA ALA A 6 -10.14 -15.53 -9.37
C ALA A 6 -9.36 -14.85 -8.25
N PHE A 7 -8.39 -13.98 -8.59
CA PHE A 7 -7.55 -13.26 -7.63
C PHE A 7 -8.00 -11.81 -7.40
N ARG A 8 -9.11 -11.40 -8.00
CA ARG A 8 -9.62 -10.01 -7.99
C ARG A 8 -11.03 -9.87 -7.42
N LYS A 9 -11.56 -10.94 -6.82
CA LYS A 9 -12.94 -10.99 -6.30
C LYS A 9 -13.13 -10.35 -4.93
N VAL A 10 -12.01 -10.04 -4.25
CA VAL A 10 -12.07 -9.46 -2.91
C VAL A 10 -12.81 -8.13 -2.93
N GLU A 11 -13.76 -7.97 -2.04
CA GLU A 11 -14.61 -6.78 -1.94
C GLU A 11 -13.82 -5.48 -1.78
N LYS A 12 -14.38 -4.38 -2.31
CA LYS A 12 -13.78 -3.02 -2.20
C LYS A 12 -13.48 -2.67 -0.74
N ALA A 13 -14.37 -3.00 0.19
CA ALA A 13 -14.19 -2.71 1.61
C ALA A 13 -12.90 -3.34 2.19
N LYS A 14 -12.58 -4.57 1.78
CA LYS A 14 -11.36 -5.27 2.21
C LYS A 14 -10.10 -4.63 1.63
N ASN A 15 -10.14 -4.23 0.36
CA ASN A 15 -9.05 -3.50 -0.28
C ASN A 15 -8.81 -2.15 0.41
N LEU A 16 -9.86 -1.42 0.78
CA LEU A 16 -9.78 -0.17 1.54
C LEU A 16 -9.18 -0.39 2.93
N ALA A 17 -9.67 -1.39 3.67
CA ALA A 17 -9.14 -1.72 5.00
C ALA A 17 -7.65 -2.05 4.94
N PHE A 18 -7.23 -2.89 3.99
CA PHE A 18 -5.82 -3.23 3.76
C PHE A 18 -4.98 -1.99 3.44
N THR A 19 -5.47 -1.13 2.54
CA THR A 19 -4.75 0.09 2.14
C THR A 19 -4.54 1.04 3.31
N ARG A 20 -5.58 1.23 4.16
CA ARG A 20 -5.49 2.07 5.37
C ARG A 20 -4.60 1.46 6.44
N GLU A 21 -4.63 0.13 6.59
CA GLU A 21 -3.74 -0.57 7.52
C GLU A 21 -2.28 -0.36 7.13
N ARG A 22 -1.94 -0.48 5.85
CA ARG A 22 -0.56 -0.28 5.37
C ARG A 22 -0.17 1.20 5.40
N SER A 23 -1.01 2.11 4.94
CA SER A 23 -0.77 3.57 4.89
C SER A 23 0.62 3.97 4.35
N PHE A 24 1.23 3.11 3.54
CA PHE A 24 2.53 3.28 2.92
C PHE A 24 2.56 2.59 1.57
N GLY A 25 3.10 3.24 0.55
CA GLY A 25 3.12 2.69 -0.79
C GLY A 25 4.08 3.40 -1.75
N ALA A 26 4.21 2.84 -2.94
CA ALA A 26 4.99 3.41 -4.04
C ALA A 26 4.07 4.29 -4.91
N LEU A 27 4.21 5.61 -4.79
CA LEU A 27 3.61 6.59 -5.69
C LEU A 27 4.39 6.62 -6.99
N SER A 28 3.69 6.55 -8.12
CA SER A 28 4.26 6.67 -9.45
C SER A 28 3.46 7.65 -10.31
N ILE A 29 4.19 8.49 -11.05
CA ILE A 29 3.68 9.35 -12.13
C ILE A 29 4.52 9.15 -13.39
N ASN A 30 4.02 9.60 -14.54
CA ASN A 30 4.81 9.63 -15.76
C ASN A 30 5.85 10.76 -15.68
N GLY A 31 7.07 10.48 -16.13
CA GLY A 31 8.13 11.47 -16.35
C GLY A 31 8.67 11.35 -17.76
N ASP A 32 9.48 12.29 -18.20
CA ASP A 32 10.01 12.38 -19.58
C ASP A 32 10.89 11.16 -19.92
N ASP A 33 11.71 10.71 -18.95
CA ASP A 33 12.64 9.59 -19.11
C ASP A 33 12.11 8.26 -18.55
N GLY A 34 10.80 8.17 -18.28
CA GLY A 34 10.13 7.02 -17.67
C GLY A 34 9.42 7.34 -16.37
N PRO A 35 8.78 6.34 -15.72
CA PRO A 35 8.01 6.57 -14.51
C PRO A 35 8.90 7.07 -13.36
N LEU A 36 8.48 8.16 -12.72
CA LEU A 36 9.03 8.61 -11.44
C LEU A 36 8.37 7.85 -10.30
N ILE A 37 9.16 7.39 -9.32
CA ILE A 37 8.65 6.58 -8.20
C ILE A 37 9.14 7.17 -6.88
N ALA A 38 8.25 7.25 -5.89
CA ALA A 38 8.57 7.61 -4.52
C ALA A 38 7.81 6.72 -3.52
N HIS A 39 8.49 6.25 -2.49
CA HIS A 39 7.84 5.52 -1.39
C HIS A 39 7.37 6.55 -0.35
N ILE A 40 6.06 6.58 -0.08
CA ILE A 40 5.45 7.61 0.75
C ILE A 40 4.46 7.04 1.77
N PRO A 41 4.42 7.61 2.97
CA PRO A 41 3.26 7.46 3.85
C PRO A 41 2.10 8.29 3.30
N PHE A 42 0.89 7.80 3.48
CA PHE A 42 -0.33 8.51 3.07
C PHE A 42 -1.49 8.22 4.01
N GLN A 43 -2.50 9.06 3.96
CA GLN A 43 -3.79 8.83 4.59
C GLN A 43 -4.88 8.75 3.54
N LEU A 44 -5.68 7.68 3.59
CA LEU A 44 -6.83 7.45 2.74
C LEU A 44 -8.12 7.74 3.53
N SER A 45 -9.03 8.51 2.94
CA SER A 45 -10.36 8.79 3.50
C SER A 45 -11.18 7.51 3.73
N GLU A 46 -12.21 7.59 4.57
CA GLU A 46 -13.05 6.43 4.90
C GLU A 46 -13.79 5.87 3.68
N ASP A 47 -14.27 6.72 2.80
CA ASP A 47 -14.95 6.35 1.55
C ASP A 47 -13.97 5.87 0.46
N GLY A 48 -12.66 6.13 0.65
CA GLY A 48 -11.61 5.73 -0.28
C GLY A 48 -11.47 6.62 -1.51
N ASN A 49 -12.12 7.78 -1.55
CA ASN A 49 -12.14 8.66 -2.72
C ASN A 49 -11.08 9.77 -2.67
N TYR A 50 -10.45 9.96 -1.50
CA TYR A 50 -9.46 11.01 -1.29
C TYR A 50 -8.26 10.48 -0.52
N LEU A 51 -7.07 10.87 -0.97
CA LEU A 51 -5.82 10.52 -0.32
C LEU A 51 -4.98 11.79 -0.17
N GLU A 52 -4.36 11.95 1.00
CA GLU A 52 -3.41 13.02 1.27
C GLU A 52 -2.06 12.46 1.70
N ALA A 53 -1.00 13.17 1.33
CA ALA A 53 0.37 12.81 1.62
C ALA A 53 1.29 14.04 1.55
N HIS A 54 2.59 13.83 1.73
CA HIS A 54 3.60 14.85 1.48
C HIS A 54 4.82 14.24 0.80
N LEU A 55 5.57 15.07 0.10
CA LEU A 55 6.85 14.73 -0.53
C LEU A 55 7.94 15.68 -0.02
N VAL A 56 9.17 15.19 0.00
CA VAL A 56 10.32 16.10 0.13
C VAL A 56 10.34 17.02 -1.09
N ARG A 57 10.53 18.32 -0.90
CA ARG A 57 10.49 19.35 -1.96
C ARG A 57 11.48 19.08 -3.10
N SER A 58 12.61 18.42 -2.81
CA SER A 58 13.61 18.03 -3.80
C SER A 58 13.26 16.73 -4.56
N ASN A 59 12.17 16.04 -4.19
CA ASN A 59 11.74 14.81 -4.88
C ASN A 59 11.40 15.10 -6.35
N PRO A 60 11.83 14.25 -7.31
CA PRO A 60 11.52 14.43 -8.72
C PRO A 60 10.01 14.55 -9.00
N ILE A 61 9.15 13.78 -8.30
CA ILE A 61 7.69 13.88 -8.43
C ILE A 61 7.20 15.27 -8.02
N ALA A 62 7.69 15.80 -6.88
CA ALA A 62 7.30 17.13 -6.42
C ALA A 62 7.68 18.24 -7.41
N ARG A 63 8.81 18.08 -8.11
CA ARG A 63 9.27 19.02 -9.15
C ARG A 63 8.46 18.90 -10.44
N ALA A 64 8.04 17.69 -10.81
CA ALA A 64 7.25 17.41 -12.01
C ALA A 64 5.75 17.76 -11.82
N LEU A 65 5.23 17.71 -10.59
CA LEU A 65 3.82 17.94 -10.25
C LEU A 65 3.50 19.44 -10.19
N LYS A 66 3.51 20.12 -11.34
CA LYS A 66 3.12 21.53 -11.44
C LYS A 66 1.62 21.69 -11.65
N GLU A 67 1.01 20.74 -12.34
CA GLU A 67 -0.40 20.64 -12.65
C GLU A 67 -0.93 19.25 -12.26
N PRO A 68 -2.24 19.09 -12.03
CA PRO A 68 -2.80 17.78 -11.74
C PRO A 68 -2.49 16.78 -12.84
N GLN A 69 -2.10 15.56 -12.47
CA GLN A 69 -1.80 14.50 -13.43
C GLN A 69 -2.16 13.11 -12.88
N GLN A 70 -2.34 12.15 -13.78
CA GLN A 70 -2.65 10.77 -13.42
C GLN A 70 -1.49 10.13 -12.66
N ALA A 71 -1.85 9.46 -11.58
CA ALA A 71 -0.90 8.77 -10.71
C ALA A 71 -1.40 7.39 -10.29
N VAL A 72 -0.46 6.57 -9.83
CA VAL A 72 -0.75 5.28 -9.20
C VAL A 72 -0.02 5.23 -7.87
N ILE A 73 -0.71 4.79 -6.82
CA ILE A 73 -0.06 4.34 -5.59
C ILE A 73 -0.21 2.83 -5.52
N ALA A 74 0.92 2.11 -5.54
CA ALA A 74 0.98 0.67 -5.35
C ALA A 74 1.25 0.36 -3.87
N VAL A 75 0.28 -0.29 -3.22
CA VAL A 75 0.38 -0.75 -1.84
C VAL A 75 0.63 -2.25 -1.87
N SER A 76 1.80 -2.67 -1.41
CA SER A 76 2.19 -4.06 -1.35
C SER A 76 1.90 -4.65 0.04
N GLY A 77 1.39 -5.88 0.05
CA GLY A 77 1.34 -6.74 1.22
C GLY A 77 2.48 -7.74 1.22
N GLY A 78 2.30 -8.84 1.94
CA GLY A 78 3.23 -9.95 1.90
C GLY A 78 3.26 -10.64 0.55
N ASP A 79 4.34 -11.37 0.32
CA ASP A 79 4.52 -12.28 -0.81
C ASP A 79 5.18 -13.59 -0.35
N GLY A 80 5.08 -14.63 -1.16
CA GLY A 80 5.73 -15.90 -0.89
C GLY A 80 5.87 -16.72 -2.16
N TYR A 81 7.06 -17.29 -2.33
CA TYR A 81 7.30 -18.28 -3.37
C TYR A 81 6.61 -19.60 -3.01
N ILE A 82 5.96 -20.21 -3.99
CA ILE A 82 5.26 -21.48 -3.87
C ILE A 82 5.89 -22.49 -4.82
N SER A 83 6.50 -23.52 -4.25
CA SER A 83 6.95 -24.69 -5.03
C SER A 83 5.74 -25.49 -5.50
N PRO A 84 5.75 -25.99 -6.76
CA PRO A 84 4.72 -26.89 -7.25
C PRO A 84 4.62 -28.18 -6.44
N ASP A 85 5.72 -28.68 -5.90
CA ASP A 85 5.75 -29.90 -5.08
C ASP A 85 4.91 -29.79 -3.81
N TRP A 86 4.73 -28.58 -3.30
CA TRP A 86 3.95 -28.35 -2.08
C TRP A 86 2.44 -28.55 -2.26
N TYR A 87 1.96 -28.53 -3.51
CA TYR A 87 0.55 -28.80 -3.80
C TYR A 87 0.20 -30.29 -3.78
N GLY A 88 1.18 -31.19 -3.87
CA GLY A 88 0.95 -32.64 -3.94
C GLY A 88 0.17 -33.11 -5.18
N THR A 89 0.18 -32.31 -6.25
CA THR A 89 -0.50 -32.57 -7.52
C THR A 89 0.45 -32.36 -8.68
N GLU A 90 0.23 -33.08 -9.78
CA GLU A 90 1.07 -32.99 -10.98
C GLU A 90 0.72 -31.79 -11.87
N ASN A 91 1.60 -31.49 -12.82
CA ASN A 91 1.41 -30.48 -13.88
C ASN A 91 1.21 -29.05 -13.35
N LEU A 92 1.94 -28.69 -12.29
CA LEU A 92 1.98 -27.34 -11.76
C LEU A 92 3.37 -26.73 -11.98
N VAL A 93 3.40 -25.40 -11.91
CA VAL A 93 4.63 -24.60 -12.08
C VAL A 93 4.90 -23.76 -10.85
N PRO A 94 6.18 -23.40 -10.60
CA PRO A 94 6.53 -22.45 -9.54
C PRO A 94 5.80 -21.12 -9.72
N THR A 95 5.42 -20.50 -8.62
CA THR A 95 4.71 -19.22 -8.66
C THR A 95 4.96 -18.39 -7.40
N TRP A 96 4.51 -17.14 -7.43
CA TRP A 96 4.41 -16.29 -6.26
C TRP A 96 2.94 -16.08 -5.89
N ASN A 97 2.64 -16.20 -4.60
CA ASN A 97 1.42 -15.69 -4.01
C ASN A 97 1.72 -14.34 -3.36
N TYR A 98 0.76 -13.41 -3.43
CA TYR A 98 0.96 -12.05 -2.94
C TYR A 98 -0.35 -11.31 -2.78
N VAL A 99 -0.30 -10.22 -2.01
CA VAL A 99 -1.36 -9.22 -1.92
C VAL A 99 -0.83 -7.89 -2.43
N ALA A 100 -1.58 -7.22 -3.28
CA ALA A 100 -1.29 -5.86 -3.71
C ALA A 100 -2.59 -5.10 -4.02
N VAL A 101 -2.63 -3.82 -3.68
CA VAL A 101 -3.74 -2.91 -4.03
C VAL A 101 -3.17 -1.69 -4.72
N HIS A 102 -3.74 -1.33 -5.87
CA HIS A 102 -3.40 -0.13 -6.60
C HIS A 102 -4.52 0.90 -6.49
N LEU A 103 -4.17 2.08 -6.06
CA LEU A 103 -5.00 3.28 -6.12
C LEU A 103 -4.60 4.07 -7.37
N ARG A 104 -5.56 4.46 -8.18
CA ARG A 104 -5.34 5.31 -9.37
C ARG A 104 -6.20 6.54 -9.27
N GLY A 105 -5.69 7.67 -9.72
CA GLY A 105 -6.45 8.90 -9.70
C GLY A 105 -5.63 10.12 -10.06
N LEU A 106 -6.24 11.28 -9.91
CA LEU A 106 -5.65 12.56 -10.25
C LEU A 106 -4.87 13.11 -9.04
N LEU A 107 -3.54 13.10 -9.15
CA LEU A 107 -2.63 13.67 -8.16
C LEU A 107 -2.47 15.17 -8.42
N ARG A 108 -2.53 15.96 -7.36
CA ARG A 108 -2.36 17.42 -7.43
C ARG A 108 -1.57 17.97 -6.25
N PRO A 109 -0.85 19.09 -6.43
CA PRO A 109 -0.25 19.80 -5.32
C PRO A 109 -1.35 20.45 -4.47
N LEU A 110 -1.06 20.64 -3.19
CA LEU A 110 -1.89 21.42 -2.28
C LEU A 110 -1.14 22.68 -1.83
N PRO A 111 -1.85 23.72 -1.35
CA PRO A 111 -1.23 24.87 -0.70
C PRO A 111 -0.39 24.47 0.50
N ASP A 112 0.75 25.09 0.72
CA ASP A 112 1.65 24.83 1.87
C ASP A 112 0.93 25.01 3.23
N THR A 113 -0.16 25.78 3.27
CA THR A 113 -1.02 25.98 4.45
C THR A 113 -1.71 24.69 4.94
N GLU A 114 -1.93 23.71 4.06
CA GLU A 114 -2.54 22.42 4.40
C GLU A 114 -1.58 21.45 5.08
N LEU A 115 -0.26 21.70 4.95
CA LEU A 115 0.78 20.75 5.33
C LEU A 115 0.73 20.36 6.79
N ARG A 116 0.57 21.35 7.70
CA ARG A 116 0.50 21.07 9.15
C ARG A 116 -0.65 20.13 9.48
N GLY A 117 -1.84 20.41 8.98
CA GLY A 117 -3.03 19.56 9.22
C GLY A 117 -2.87 18.15 8.68
N ILE A 118 -2.27 17.98 7.50
CA ILE A 118 -1.96 16.67 6.91
C ILE A 118 -1.01 15.88 7.82
N LEU A 119 0.06 16.50 8.30
CA LEU A 119 1.03 15.85 9.19
C LEU A 119 0.42 15.46 10.54
N GLU A 120 -0.43 16.30 11.11
CA GLU A 120 -1.14 16.03 12.36
C GLU A 120 -2.07 14.81 12.21
N ARG A 121 -2.91 14.76 11.17
CA ARG A 121 -3.80 13.63 10.89
C ARG A 121 -3.03 12.34 10.60
N LEU A 122 -1.98 12.41 9.79
CA LEU A 122 -1.14 11.25 9.48
C LEU A 122 -0.45 10.70 10.74
N SER A 123 0.11 11.60 11.57
CA SER A 123 0.76 11.23 12.82
C SER A 123 -0.23 10.61 13.81
N GLU A 124 -1.41 11.22 13.99
CA GLU A 124 -2.44 10.70 14.88
C GLU A 124 -2.89 9.29 14.50
N ASN A 125 -3.12 9.05 13.20
CA ASN A 125 -3.47 7.73 12.70
C ASN A 125 -2.40 6.67 13.02
N MET A 126 -1.12 7.00 12.85
CA MET A 126 -0.02 6.06 13.12
C MET A 126 0.21 5.88 14.63
N GLU A 127 0.24 6.97 15.39
CA GLU A 127 0.51 6.96 16.82
C GLU A 127 -0.59 6.26 17.65
N THR A 128 -1.85 6.37 17.23
CA THR A 128 -2.97 5.67 17.87
C THR A 128 -2.79 4.15 17.87
N ARG A 129 -2.10 3.61 16.86
CA ARG A 129 -1.78 2.18 16.76
C ARG A 129 -0.71 1.72 17.76
N LEU A 130 -0.02 2.66 18.39
CA LEU A 130 1.08 2.39 19.33
C LEU A 130 0.63 2.48 20.81
N LEU A 131 -0.68 2.57 21.06
CA LEU A 131 -1.21 2.53 22.43
C LEU A 131 -0.78 1.23 23.15
N PRO A 132 -0.47 1.27 24.47
CA PRO A 132 -0.72 2.35 25.43
C PRO A 132 0.37 3.43 25.52
N LYS A 133 1.35 3.49 24.60
CA LYS A 133 2.31 4.60 24.53
C LYS A 133 1.55 5.92 24.38
N SER A 134 2.01 6.98 25.07
CA SER A 134 1.47 8.33 24.85
C SER A 134 1.60 8.76 23.38
N ILE A 135 0.52 9.25 22.81
CA ILE A 135 0.48 9.73 21.42
C ILE A 135 1.49 10.88 21.27
N TRP A 136 2.37 10.76 20.27
CA TRP A 136 3.23 11.86 19.89
C TRP A 136 2.42 12.94 19.16
N LYS A 137 2.67 14.21 19.52
CA LYS A 137 2.03 15.38 18.89
C LYS A 137 3.09 16.33 18.38
N ILE A 138 2.75 17.05 17.31
CA ILE A 138 3.64 18.01 16.65
C ILE A 138 4.08 19.17 17.57
N ASP A 139 3.28 19.46 18.61
CA ASP A 139 3.58 20.47 19.61
C ASP A 139 4.83 20.18 20.46
N LYS A 140 5.40 18.97 20.36
CA LYS A 140 6.69 18.62 20.96
C LYS A 140 7.87 19.23 20.21
N ILE A 141 7.63 19.77 19.02
CA ILE A 141 8.67 20.44 18.20
C ILE A 141 8.54 21.95 18.41
N SER A 142 9.64 22.65 18.63
CA SER A 142 9.63 24.12 18.72
C SER A 142 9.17 24.74 17.39
N ASP A 143 8.51 25.90 17.46
CA ASP A 143 7.98 26.59 16.27
C ASP A 143 9.07 26.85 15.22
N ASP A 144 10.27 27.27 15.62
CA ASP A 144 11.39 27.52 14.71
C ASP A 144 11.87 26.25 14.00
N ALA A 145 11.95 25.12 14.73
CA ALA A 145 12.35 23.85 14.16
C ALA A 145 11.26 23.33 13.21
N LEU A 146 10.00 23.41 13.62
CA LEU A 146 8.86 23.02 12.80
C LEU A 146 8.81 23.82 11.50
N ALA A 147 8.93 25.15 11.58
CA ALA A 147 8.94 26.01 10.41
C ALA A 147 10.09 25.66 9.43
N LYS A 148 11.26 25.25 9.93
CA LYS A 148 12.38 24.79 9.10
C LYS A 148 12.05 23.46 8.41
N MET A 149 11.43 22.50 9.12
CA MET A 149 11.05 21.19 8.58
C MET A 149 9.95 21.33 7.53
N LEU A 150 8.92 22.13 7.78
CA LEU A 150 7.82 22.35 6.85
C LEU A 150 8.27 22.91 5.50
N ARG A 151 9.29 23.77 5.49
CA ARG A 151 9.87 24.31 4.24
C ARG A 151 10.55 23.24 3.36
N GLN A 152 10.90 22.08 3.91
CA GLN A 152 11.57 21.00 3.17
C GLN A 152 10.62 20.06 2.44
N ILE A 153 9.33 20.13 2.71
CA ILE A 153 8.32 19.23 2.19
C ILE A 153 7.19 19.99 1.50
N VAL A 154 6.41 19.29 0.69
CA VAL A 154 5.23 19.82 -0.02
C VAL A 154 4.05 18.91 0.17
N PRO A 155 2.84 19.43 0.42
CA PRO A 155 1.63 18.64 0.53
C PRO A 155 1.11 18.27 -0.84
N ILE A 156 0.58 17.06 -0.96
CA ILE A 156 -0.07 16.54 -2.17
C ILE A 156 -1.37 15.84 -1.80
N ALA A 157 -2.31 15.80 -2.73
CA ALA A 157 -3.50 14.98 -2.62
C ALA A 157 -3.78 14.24 -3.92
N MET A 158 -4.49 13.13 -3.80
CA MET A 158 -4.99 12.37 -4.94
C MET A 158 -6.49 12.15 -4.82
N ASP A 159 -7.24 12.57 -5.83
CA ASP A 159 -8.64 12.22 -6.01
C ASP A 159 -8.66 10.81 -6.60
N VAL A 160 -9.08 9.82 -5.80
CA VAL A 160 -8.99 8.39 -6.15
C VAL A 160 -10.16 8.00 -7.04
N GLU A 161 -9.87 7.62 -8.27
CA GLU A 161 -10.85 7.24 -9.30
C GLU A 161 -11.11 5.73 -9.30
N SER A 162 -10.10 4.92 -8.98
CA SER A 162 -10.23 3.46 -8.95
C SER A 162 -9.31 2.80 -7.94
N ILE A 163 -9.78 1.66 -7.41
CA ILE A 163 -9.07 0.81 -6.46
C ILE A 163 -9.11 -0.62 -6.97
N ASP A 164 -7.95 -1.17 -7.27
CA ASP A 164 -7.77 -2.51 -7.82
C ASP A 164 -6.98 -3.37 -6.84
N GLY A 165 -7.56 -4.48 -6.37
CA GLY A 165 -6.90 -5.46 -5.52
C GLY A 165 -6.51 -6.73 -6.27
N THR A 166 -5.34 -7.29 -5.97
CA THR A 166 -4.96 -8.66 -6.29
C THR A 166 -4.60 -9.38 -5.00
N TRP A 167 -5.35 -10.44 -4.72
CA TRP A 167 -5.13 -11.35 -3.61
C TRP A 167 -4.89 -12.73 -4.19
N LYS A 168 -3.67 -12.96 -4.68
CA LYS A 168 -3.28 -14.25 -5.26
C LYS A 168 -2.84 -15.19 -4.16
N LEU A 169 -3.73 -16.07 -3.73
CA LEU A 169 -3.59 -16.93 -2.54
C LEU A 169 -3.87 -18.40 -2.86
N ALA A 170 -3.70 -18.81 -4.12
CA ALA A 170 -3.99 -20.15 -4.63
C ALA A 170 -5.47 -20.58 -4.48
N GLN A 171 -6.41 -19.63 -4.35
CA GLN A 171 -7.87 -19.90 -4.21
C GLN A 171 -8.50 -20.55 -5.46
N ASN A 172 -7.75 -20.63 -6.55
CA ASN A 172 -8.13 -21.36 -7.76
C ASN A 172 -7.68 -22.85 -7.74
N LYS A 173 -7.12 -23.32 -6.64
CA LYS A 173 -6.67 -24.71 -6.45
C LYS A 173 -7.63 -25.45 -5.52
N PRO A 174 -7.67 -26.80 -5.56
CA PRO A 174 -8.36 -27.60 -4.56
C PRO A 174 -7.92 -27.22 -3.13
N ASN A 175 -8.84 -27.30 -2.17
CA ASN A 175 -8.58 -26.85 -0.80
C ASN A 175 -7.42 -27.60 -0.15
N ASP A 176 -7.33 -28.92 -0.30
CA ASP A 176 -6.26 -29.76 0.23
C ASP A 176 -4.89 -29.35 -0.32
N ALA A 177 -4.78 -29.17 -1.63
CA ALA A 177 -3.54 -28.70 -2.27
C ALA A 177 -3.16 -27.29 -1.78
N ARG A 178 -4.13 -26.37 -1.70
CA ARG A 178 -3.90 -25.02 -1.21
C ARG A 178 -3.42 -25.00 0.24
N LEU A 179 -4.04 -25.81 1.10
CA LEU A 179 -3.68 -25.92 2.52
C LEU A 179 -2.30 -26.54 2.70
N ALA A 180 -1.96 -27.62 1.95
CA ALA A 180 -0.63 -28.21 1.96
C ALA A 180 0.45 -27.21 1.57
N ALA A 181 0.24 -26.44 0.51
CA ALA A 181 1.16 -25.39 0.09
C ALA A 181 1.27 -24.26 1.13
N ALA A 182 0.19 -23.89 1.81
CA ALA A 182 0.21 -22.89 2.88
C ALA A 182 1.02 -23.36 4.08
N ASP A 183 0.89 -24.62 4.48
CA ASP A 183 1.67 -25.21 5.58
C ASP A 183 3.17 -25.32 5.24
N ALA A 184 3.49 -25.68 4.01
CA ALA A 184 4.87 -25.71 3.53
C ALA A 184 5.50 -24.31 3.49
N LEU A 185 4.78 -23.31 3.00
CA LEU A 185 5.23 -21.91 3.01
C LEU A 185 5.47 -21.41 4.44
N ALA A 186 4.58 -21.72 5.38
CA ALA A 186 4.74 -21.32 6.77
C ALA A 186 6.00 -21.91 7.43
N LYS A 187 6.41 -23.12 7.02
CA LYS A 187 7.58 -23.84 7.58
C LYS A 187 8.91 -23.41 6.96
N THR A 188 8.93 -23.19 5.66
CA THR A 188 10.17 -23.05 4.87
C THR A 188 10.33 -21.66 4.26
N GLY A 189 9.42 -20.79 4.48
CA GLY A 189 9.14 -19.48 3.92
C GLY A 189 10.23 -18.78 3.14
N PHE A 190 9.91 -18.47 1.89
CA PHE A 190 10.70 -17.61 1.03
C PHE A 190 9.80 -16.48 0.48
N GLY A 191 10.09 -15.24 0.87
CA GLY A 191 9.32 -14.05 0.54
C GLY A 191 9.21 -13.06 1.71
N ALA A 192 8.62 -11.90 1.44
CA ALA A 192 8.35 -10.88 2.44
C ALA A 192 7.02 -11.18 3.16
N GLU A 193 7.02 -11.21 4.48
CA GLU A 193 5.81 -11.51 5.27
C GLU A 193 5.13 -12.85 4.87
N TYR A 194 5.91 -13.85 4.46
CA TYR A 194 5.39 -15.13 3.96
C TYR A 194 4.44 -15.82 4.95
N ALA A 195 4.64 -15.66 6.26
CA ALA A 195 3.75 -16.21 7.29
C ALA A 195 2.32 -15.62 7.18
N THR A 196 2.22 -14.33 6.90
CA THR A 196 0.94 -13.66 6.62
C THR A 196 0.27 -14.24 5.36
N ILE A 197 1.05 -14.46 4.30
CA ILE A 197 0.53 -15.09 3.07
C ILE A 197 0.06 -16.52 3.33
N ALA A 198 0.82 -17.32 4.08
CA ALA A 198 0.41 -18.67 4.45
C ALA A 198 -0.90 -18.70 5.25
N ALA A 199 -1.08 -17.77 6.19
CA ALA A 199 -2.33 -17.61 6.94
C ALA A 199 -3.52 -17.22 6.04
N LEU A 200 -3.32 -16.26 5.13
CA LEU A 200 -4.33 -15.86 4.15
C LEU A 200 -4.65 -16.98 3.15
N MET A 201 -3.68 -17.81 2.75
CA MET A 201 -3.92 -18.98 1.90
C MET A 201 -4.82 -20.01 2.58
N LYS A 202 -4.79 -20.14 3.91
CA LYS A 202 -5.69 -21.04 4.65
C LYS A 202 -7.13 -20.55 4.60
N ASN A 203 -7.34 -19.25 4.74
CA ASN A 203 -8.64 -18.60 4.76
C ASN A 203 -8.65 -17.38 3.81
N PRO A 204 -8.70 -17.60 2.48
CA PRO A 204 -8.73 -16.49 1.54
C PRO A 204 -9.98 -15.62 1.75
N PRO A 205 -9.86 -14.29 1.72
CA PRO A 205 -11.02 -13.41 1.77
C PRO A 205 -11.88 -13.58 0.52
N SER A 206 -13.18 -13.50 0.72
CA SER A 206 -14.20 -13.50 -0.36
C SER A 206 -14.27 -12.15 -1.05
#